data_a495c6ca7a30c8c7f6367cfdae044fb4
#
_entry.id   a495c6ca7a30c8c7f6367cfdae044fb4
#
_cell.length_a   1.000
_cell.length_b   1.000
_cell.length_c   1.000
_cell.angle_alpha   90.00
_cell.angle_beta   90.00
_cell.angle_gamma   90.00
#
_symmetry.space_group_name_H-M   'P 1'
#
loop_
_entity.id
_entity.type
_entity.pdbx_description
1 polymer ?
#
loop_
_entity_poly.entity_id
_entity_poly.type
_entity_poly.pdbx_seq_one_letter_code
_entity_poly.pdbx_strand_id
1 'polypeptide(L)'
;RTGDKVKKLAEDLESVTIVAEGGVADVSSATAAIATGKALASGTSLTKDIVNAPHNVLNSESLANVARRIAEESGGTITCKILGKKECEERGMGAYLGVARGSETEPQFIHLTYKPKSGDIKKKVGIMGKGLFFDTGGYNIKTAMMELMKFDGGGSVSIFFLIYFIICPKELYLNKV
;
A
#
# COMPACT_ATOMS: atom_id res chain seq x y z
N ARG A 1 7.19 11.18 10.91
CA ARG A 1 7.75 11.07 12.27
C ARG A 1 8.78 9.94 12.26
N THR A 2 10.04 10.30 12.42
CA THR A 2 11.16 9.35 12.40
C THR A 2 11.96 9.55 13.70
N GLY A 3 12.34 8.45 14.34
CA GLY A 3 13.22 8.43 15.49
C GLY A 3 12.79 7.49 16.62
N ASP A 4 13.77 7.07 17.39
CA ASP A 4 13.60 6.07 18.45
C ASP A 4 12.64 6.50 19.56
N LYS A 5 12.51 7.81 19.81
CA LYS A 5 11.53 8.35 20.78
C LYS A 5 10.07 8.05 20.42
N VAL A 6 9.75 7.96 19.12
CA VAL A 6 8.38 7.66 18.67
C VAL A 6 8.07 6.17 18.81
N LYS A 7 9.06 5.31 18.57
CA LYS A 7 8.93 3.86 18.83
C LYS A 7 8.66 3.61 20.31
N LYS A 8 9.43 4.23 21.19
CA LYS A 8 9.29 4.06 22.64
C LYS A 8 7.90 4.46 23.16
N LEU A 9 7.33 5.57 22.64
CA LEU A 9 5.97 6.01 23.01
C LEU A 9 4.86 5.03 22.54
N ALA A 10 5.08 4.31 21.45
CA ALA A 10 4.14 3.32 20.96
C ALA A 10 4.25 1.99 21.73
N GLU A 11 5.42 1.67 22.25
CA GLU A 11 5.67 0.48 23.07
C GLU A 11 5.10 0.61 24.49
N ASP A 12 4.91 1.85 24.99
CA ASP A 12 4.35 2.13 26.33
C ASP A 12 2.81 2.01 26.40
N LEU A 13 2.13 1.88 25.24
CA LEU A 13 0.67 1.74 25.18
C LEU A 13 0.27 0.26 25.23
N GLU A 14 -0.16 -0.20 26.38
CA GLU A 14 -0.51 -1.61 26.61
C GLU A 14 -1.94 -1.96 26.15
N SER A 15 -2.90 -1.06 26.35
CA SER A 15 -4.29 -1.31 25.99
C SER A 15 -5.05 -0.04 25.63
N VAL A 16 -6.10 -0.20 24.83
CA VAL A 16 -7.10 0.83 24.53
C VAL A 16 -8.48 0.26 24.78
N THR A 17 -9.22 0.88 25.71
CA THR A 17 -10.61 0.51 26.00
C THR A 17 -11.55 1.50 25.34
N ILE A 18 -12.47 0.99 24.52
CA ILE A 18 -13.52 1.80 23.89
C ILE A 18 -14.77 1.68 24.74
N VAL A 19 -15.22 2.83 25.25
CA VAL A 19 -16.46 2.91 26.06
C VAL A 19 -17.55 3.50 25.18
N ALA A 20 -18.68 2.81 25.08
CA ALA A 20 -19.87 3.29 24.37
C ALA A 20 -20.89 3.82 25.39
N GLU A 21 -21.30 5.08 25.24
CA GLU A 21 -22.38 5.67 26.03
C GLU A 21 -23.71 4.94 25.72
N GLY A 22 -24.45 4.54 26.75
CA GLY A 22 -25.67 3.74 26.57
C GLY A 22 -25.46 2.24 26.41
N GLY A 23 -24.20 1.76 26.46
CA GLY A 23 -23.86 0.34 26.30
C GLY A 23 -23.78 -0.13 24.83
N VAL A 24 -23.37 -1.38 24.67
CA VAL A 24 -23.28 -2.05 23.38
C VAL A 24 -24.42 -3.05 23.27
N ALA A 25 -25.41 -2.77 22.42
CA ALA A 25 -26.57 -3.64 22.24
C ALA A 25 -26.19 -5.00 21.61
N ASP A 26 -25.17 -5.00 20.75
CA ASP A 26 -24.63 -6.19 20.08
C ASP A 26 -23.10 -6.17 20.08
N VAL A 27 -22.51 -7.02 20.89
CA VAL A 27 -21.05 -7.17 21.05
C VAL A 27 -20.42 -7.68 19.74
N SER A 28 -21.09 -8.53 18.97
CA SER A 28 -20.57 -9.08 17.73
C SER A 28 -20.43 -8.00 16.67
N SER A 29 -21.42 -7.13 16.54
CA SER A 29 -21.42 -5.97 15.64
C SER A 29 -20.33 -4.96 16.04
N ALA A 30 -20.17 -4.66 17.32
CA ALA A 30 -19.13 -3.78 17.83
C ALA A 30 -17.72 -4.34 17.54
N THR A 31 -17.52 -5.63 17.75
CA THR A 31 -16.26 -6.32 17.45
C THR A 31 -15.93 -6.26 15.95
N ALA A 32 -16.92 -6.49 15.09
CA ALA A 32 -16.75 -6.38 13.64
C ALA A 32 -16.39 -4.94 13.20
N ALA A 33 -17.00 -3.94 13.83
CA ALA A 33 -16.71 -2.53 13.58
C ALA A 33 -15.27 -2.18 14.00
N ILE A 34 -14.81 -2.66 15.14
CA ILE A 34 -13.42 -2.49 15.62
C ILE A 34 -12.42 -3.15 14.63
N ALA A 35 -12.71 -4.36 14.18
CA ALA A 35 -11.87 -5.05 13.21
C ALA A 35 -11.77 -4.26 11.88
N THR A 36 -12.89 -3.74 11.41
CA THR A 36 -12.94 -2.87 10.23
C THR A 36 -12.12 -1.59 10.44
N GLY A 37 -12.27 -0.93 11.58
CA GLY A 37 -11.49 0.26 11.94
C GLY A 37 -9.99 -0.01 12.00
N LYS A 38 -9.58 -1.14 12.59
CA LYS A 38 -8.16 -1.57 12.61
C LYS A 38 -7.61 -1.79 11.19
N ALA A 39 -8.37 -2.44 10.30
CA ALA A 39 -7.97 -2.66 8.91
C ALA A 39 -7.77 -1.34 8.16
N LEU A 40 -8.69 -0.38 8.32
CA LEU A 40 -8.57 0.95 7.74
C LEU A 40 -7.35 1.71 8.29
N ALA A 41 -7.12 1.64 9.60
CA ALA A 41 -5.97 2.27 10.25
C ALA A 41 -4.64 1.68 9.75
N SER A 42 -4.56 0.36 9.61
CA SER A 42 -3.36 -0.32 9.10
C SER A 42 -3.06 0.06 7.66
N GLY A 43 -4.06 0.09 6.78
CA GLY A 43 -3.89 0.54 5.40
C GLY A 43 -3.49 2.02 5.32
N THR A 44 -4.08 2.87 6.16
CA THR A 44 -3.71 4.29 6.26
C THR A 44 -2.26 4.46 6.73
N SER A 45 -1.82 3.70 7.72
CA SER A 45 -0.44 3.73 8.23
C SER A 45 0.54 3.29 7.14
N LEU A 46 0.26 2.19 6.44
CA LEU A 46 1.07 1.73 5.31
C LEU A 46 1.20 2.82 4.24
N THR A 47 0.09 3.48 3.89
CA THR A 47 0.09 4.59 2.92
C THR A 47 1.00 5.72 3.38
N LYS A 48 0.88 6.14 4.65
CA LYS A 48 1.72 7.20 5.23
C LYS A 48 3.20 6.82 5.27
N ASP A 49 3.52 5.59 5.62
CA ASP A 49 4.89 5.11 5.69
C ASP A 49 5.54 5.14 4.30
N ILE A 50 4.84 4.67 3.27
CA ILE A 50 5.33 4.68 1.90
C ILE A 50 5.51 6.12 1.38
N VAL A 51 4.48 6.98 1.51
CA VAL A 51 4.54 8.35 0.99
C VAL A 51 5.59 9.19 1.72
N ASN A 52 5.84 8.95 3.00
CA ASN A 52 6.83 9.70 3.77
C ASN A 52 8.25 9.14 3.67
N ALA A 53 8.42 7.91 3.20
CA ALA A 53 9.74 7.30 3.09
C ALA A 53 10.64 8.06 2.11
N PRO A 54 11.90 8.34 2.47
CA PRO A 54 12.87 8.90 1.54
C PRO A 54 13.35 7.83 0.54
N HIS A 55 13.98 8.27 -0.56
CA HIS A 55 14.39 7.39 -1.66
C HIS A 55 15.37 6.27 -1.23
N ASN A 56 16.22 6.52 -0.26
CA ASN A 56 17.13 5.51 0.29
C ASN A 56 16.41 4.39 1.09
N VAL A 57 15.13 4.59 1.41
CA VAL A 57 14.25 3.59 2.06
C VAL A 57 13.24 3.03 1.08
N LEU A 58 12.67 3.88 0.23
CA LEU A 58 11.63 3.51 -0.73
C LEU A 58 12.04 3.89 -2.16
N ASN A 59 12.17 2.88 -2.98
CA ASN A 59 12.39 2.95 -4.42
C ASN A 59 11.47 1.95 -5.15
N SER A 60 11.64 1.77 -6.46
CA SER A 60 10.81 0.85 -7.25
C SER A 60 10.85 -0.59 -6.72
N GLU A 61 12.03 -1.06 -6.32
CA GLU A 61 12.24 -2.43 -5.83
C GLU A 61 11.62 -2.65 -4.45
N SER A 62 11.83 -1.70 -3.53
CA SER A 62 11.25 -1.80 -2.18
C SER A 62 9.73 -1.70 -2.21
N LEU A 63 9.14 -0.89 -3.12
CA LEU A 63 7.69 -0.88 -3.32
C LEU A 63 7.17 -2.22 -3.87
N ALA A 64 7.89 -2.83 -4.80
CA ALA A 64 7.56 -4.17 -5.29
C ALA A 64 7.62 -5.21 -4.18
N ASN A 65 8.57 -5.09 -3.23
CA ASN A 65 8.65 -5.98 -2.06
C ASN A 65 7.46 -5.78 -1.11
N VAL A 66 6.97 -4.55 -0.93
CA VAL A 66 5.72 -4.30 -0.18
C VAL A 66 4.56 -5.04 -0.83
N ALA A 67 4.44 -4.99 -2.17
CA ALA A 67 3.39 -5.68 -2.90
C ALA A 67 3.47 -7.21 -2.75
N ARG A 68 4.68 -7.79 -2.78
CA ARG A 68 4.89 -9.23 -2.54
C ARG A 68 4.45 -9.62 -1.13
N ARG A 69 4.85 -8.84 -0.12
CA ARG A 69 4.45 -9.07 1.27
C ARG A 69 2.93 -9.04 1.43
N ILE A 70 2.24 -8.07 0.85
CA ILE A 70 0.77 -8.02 0.87
C ILE A 70 0.16 -9.29 0.25
N ALA A 71 0.72 -9.78 -0.86
CA ALA A 71 0.23 -11.00 -1.49
C ALA A 71 0.46 -12.23 -0.59
N GLU A 72 1.62 -12.35 0.05
CA GLU A 72 1.95 -13.41 1.00
C GLU A 72 1.00 -13.40 2.21
N GLU A 73 0.79 -12.23 2.82
CA GLU A 73 -0.12 -12.04 3.96
C GLU A 73 -1.59 -12.31 3.62
N SER A 74 -1.96 -12.29 2.32
CA SER A 74 -3.33 -12.49 1.87
C SER A 74 -3.85 -13.94 1.99
N GLY A 75 -3.00 -14.89 2.34
CA GLY A 75 -3.35 -16.31 2.39
C GLY A 75 -3.88 -16.87 1.05
N GLY A 76 -3.30 -16.39 -0.07
CA GLY A 76 -3.58 -16.86 -1.43
C GLY A 76 -4.78 -16.18 -2.13
N THR A 77 -5.39 -15.18 -1.52
CA THR A 77 -6.47 -14.41 -2.17
C THR A 77 -5.94 -13.34 -3.12
N ILE A 78 -4.68 -12.94 -2.96
CA ILE A 78 -3.99 -12.02 -3.87
C ILE A 78 -2.80 -12.71 -4.49
N THR A 79 -2.65 -12.55 -5.80
CA THR A 79 -1.43 -12.89 -6.52
C THR A 79 -0.71 -11.62 -6.92
N CYS A 80 0.61 -11.61 -6.74
CA CYS A 80 1.47 -10.50 -7.14
C CYS A 80 2.32 -10.93 -8.34
N LYS A 81 2.26 -10.16 -9.41
CA LYS A 81 3.15 -10.28 -10.58
C LYS A 81 3.90 -8.98 -10.75
N ILE A 82 5.22 -9.05 -10.80
CA ILE A 82 6.08 -7.89 -11.07
C ILE A 82 6.67 -8.09 -12.47
N LEU A 83 6.49 -7.10 -13.34
CA LEU A 83 7.17 -7.05 -14.62
C LEU A 83 8.40 -6.15 -14.45
N GLY A 84 9.57 -6.73 -14.69
CA GLY A 84 10.83 -5.98 -14.72
C GLY A 84 11.02 -5.26 -16.05
N LYS A 85 12.16 -4.59 -16.22
CA LYS A 85 12.50 -3.82 -17.41
C LYS A 85 12.34 -4.63 -18.69
N LYS A 86 12.94 -5.82 -18.77
CA LYS A 86 12.89 -6.70 -19.94
C LYS A 86 11.46 -7.08 -20.33
N GLU A 87 10.65 -7.48 -19.39
CA GLU A 87 9.25 -7.85 -19.65
C GLU A 87 8.42 -6.65 -20.11
N CYS A 88 8.73 -5.45 -19.62
CA CYS A 88 8.11 -4.21 -20.09
C CYS A 88 8.55 -3.85 -21.53
N GLU A 89 9.81 -4.09 -21.87
CA GLU A 89 10.34 -3.92 -23.24
C GLU A 89 9.64 -4.86 -24.22
N GLU A 90 9.53 -6.14 -23.89
CA GLU A 90 8.84 -7.16 -24.70
C GLU A 90 7.35 -6.83 -24.94
N ARG A 91 6.75 -6.05 -24.04
CA ARG A 91 5.35 -5.59 -24.14
C ARG A 91 5.19 -4.23 -24.83
N GLY A 92 6.27 -3.63 -25.31
CA GLY A 92 6.25 -2.34 -25.98
C GLY A 92 5.88 -1.17 -25.05
N MET A 93 6.15 -1.25 -23.74
CA MET A 93 5.81 -0.23 -22.75
C MET A 93 6.78 0.96 -22.78
N GLY A 94 7.00 1.54 -23.98
CA GLY A 94 8.04 2.54 -24.22
C GLY A 94 7.91 3.82 -23.39
N ALA A 95 6.69 4.35 -23.24
CA ALA A 95 6.45 5.55 -22.42
C ALA A 95 6.79 5.32 -20.95
N TYR A 96 6.40 4.16 -20.40
CA TYR A 96 6.72 3.75 -19.04
C TYR A 96 8.23 3.65 -18.82
N LEU A 97 8.91 2.96 -19.74
CA LEU A 97 10.37 2.78 -19.70
C LEU A 97 11.12 4.09 -19.91
N GLY A 98 10.57 4.99 -20.75
CA GLY A 98 11.14 6.31 -20.99
C GLY A 98 11.26 7.15 -19.73
N VAL A 99 10.27 7.10 -18.86
CA VAL A 99 10.29 7.80 -17.55
C VAL A 99 11.31 7.18 -16.59
N ALA A 100 11.44 5.86 -16.61
CA ALA A 100 12.35 5.13 -15.71
C ALA A 100 13.82 5.20 -16.16
N ARG A 101 14.11 5.70 -17.35
CA ARG A 101 15.42 5.61 -18.00
C ARG A 101 16.57 6.26 -17.23
N GLY A 102 16.27 7.30 -16.46
CA GLY A 102 17.25 8.02 -15.62
C GLY A 102 17.36 7.52 -14.19
N SER A 103 16.63 6.46 -13.82
CA SER A 103 16.67 5.92 -12.46
C SER A 103 17.84 4.96 -12.27
N GLU A 104 18.44 4.98 -11.07
CA GLU A 104 19.43 3.98 -10.63
C GLU A 104 18.80 2.61 -10.38
N THR A 105 17.51 2.58 -9.99
CA THR A 105 16.76 1.35 -9.77
C THR A 105 15.91 1.02 -10.99
N GLU A 106 15.81 -0.27 -11.31
CA GLU A 106 15.02 -0.71 -12.45
C GLU A 106 13.51 -0.49 -12.23
N PRO A 107 12.75 -0.20 -13.30
CA PRO A 107 11.30 -0.06 -13.21
C PRO A 107 10.65 -1.38 -12.80
N GLN A 108 9.65 -1.29 -11.95
CA GLN A 108 8.87 -2.42 -11.46
C GLN A 108 7.39 -2.16 -11.74
N PHE A 109 6.82 -2.83 -12.75
CA PHE A 109 5.38 -2.75 -12.99
C PHE A 109 4.65 -3.77 -12.11
N ILE A 110 3.95 -3.26 -11.11
CA ILE A 110 3.31 -4.09 -10.08
C ILE A 110 1.88 -4.41 -10.51
N HIS A 111 1.57 -5.69 -10.62
CA HIS A 111 0.23 -6.19 -10.94
C HIS A 111 -0.26 -7.10 -9.82
N LEU A 112 -1.25 -6.64 -9.07
CA LEU A 112 -1.93 -7.41 -8.03
C LEU A 112 -3.30 -7.86 -8.54
N THR A 113 -3.62 -9.13 -8.33
CA THR A 113 -4.92 -9.69 -8.69
C THR A 113 -5.57 -10.28 -7.45
N TYR A 114 -6.72 -9.73 -7.07
CA TYR A 114 -7.56 -10.28 -6.01
C TYR A 114 -8.54 -11.30 -6.59
N LYS A 115 -8.64 -12.46 -5.96
CA LYS A 115 -9.67 -13.47 -6.22
C LYS A 115 -10.34 -13.85 -4.91
N PRO A 116 -11.68 -13.71 -4.80
CA PRO A 116 -12.38 -14.17 -3.60
C PRO A 116 -12.24 -15.68 -3.44
N LYS A 117 -12.23 -16.16 -2.19
CA LYS A 117 -12.13 -17.60 -1.87
C LYS A 117 -13.43 -18.37 -2.22
N SER A 118 -14.55 -17.67 -2.31
CA SER A 118 -15.87 -18.25 -2.58
C SER A 118 -16.73 -17.25 -3.34
N GLY A 119 -17.76 -17.77 -4.04
CA GLY A 119 -18.70 -16.99 -4.81
C GLY A 119 -18.34 -16.83 -6.29
N ASP A 120 -19.34 -16.50 -7.09
CA ASP A 120 -19.18 -16.29 -8.53
C ASP A 120 -18.59 -14.92 -8.83
N ILE A 121 -17.64 -14.87 -9.74
CA ILE A 121 -17.05 -13.61 -10.22
C ILE A 121 -18.02 -12.95 -11.18
N LYS A 122 -18.78 -11.97 -10.68
CA LYS A 122 -19.77 -11.22 -11.49
C LYS A 122 -19.12 -10.15 -12.38
N LYS A 123 -18.02 -9.54 -11.95
CA LYS A 123 -17.31 -8.47 -12.66
C LYS A 123 -15.82 -8.53 -12.42
N LYS A 124 -15.06 -8.11 -13.42
CA LYS A 124 -13.62 -7.79 -13.27
C LYS A 124 -13.49 -6.27 -13.28
N VAL A 125 -12.81 -5.74 -12.29
CA VAL A 125 -12.53 -4.30 -12.15
C VAL A 125 -11.02 -4.10 -12.15
N GLY A 126 -10.53 -3.24 -13.03
CA GLY A 126 -9.14 -2.80 -13.04
C GLY A 126 -9.05 -1.45 -12.37
N ILE A 127 -8.12 -1.32 -11.42
CA ILE A 127 -7.81 -0.06 -10.75
C ILE A 127 -6.33 0.22 -10.96
N MET A 128 -6.00 1.43 -11.38
CA MET A 128 -4.64 1.84 -11.69
C MET A 128 -4.24 3.02 -10.82
N GLY A 129 -3.04 2.96 -10.26
CA GLY A 129 -2.47 4.03 -9.45
C GLY A 129 -1.10 4.45 -9.97
N LYS A 130 -0.84 5.75 -10.00
CA LYS A 130 0.47 6.29 -10.36
C LYS A 130 1.50 5.87 -9.31
N GLY A 131 2.54 5.14 -9.74
CA GLY A 131 3.64 4.65 -8.91
C GLY A 131 4.97 5.35 -9.19
N LEU A 132 4.94 6.49 -9.85
CA LEU A 132 6.13 7.33 -10.07
C LEU A 132 6.36 8.17 -8.81
N PHE A 133 7.54 8.03 -8.21
CA PHE A 133 7.87 8.73 -6.96
C PHE A 133 8.36 10.16 -7.21
N PHE A 134 9.33 10.31 -8.11
CA PHE A 134 9.95 11.60 -8.38
C PHE A 134 10.61 11.59 -9.76
N ASP A 135 10.39 12.62 -10.54
CA ASP A 135 11.10 12.85 -11.78
C ASP A 135 11.46 14.32 -11.94
N THR A 136 12.54 14.62 -12.67
CA THR A 136 13.03 15.99 -12.86
C THR A 136 12.53 16.65 -14.14
N GLY A 137 11.89 15.89 -15.04
CA GLY A 137 11.45 16.36 -16.35
C GLY A 137 12.51 16.20 -17.47
N GLY A 138 13.71 15.70 -17.17
CA GLY A 138 14.80 15.53 -18.12
C GLY A 138 15.32 16.87 -18.62
N TYR A 139 15.54 17.03 -19.93
CA TYR A 139 15.99 18.30 -20.53
C TYR A 139 14.97 19.45 -20.37
N ASN A 140 13.69 19.13 -20.26
CA ASN A 140 12.66 20.09 -19.89
C ASN A 140 12.46 20.06 -18.36
N ILE A 141 13.46 20.58 -17.66
CA ILE A 141 13.53 20.49 -16.20
C ILE A 141 12.34 21.21 -15.54
N LYS A 142 11.75 20.59 -14.56
CA LYS A 142 10.67 21.19 -13.76
C LYS A 142 11.25 22.28 -12.87
N THR A 143 10.71 23.49 -12.97
CA THR A 143 11.27 24.68 -12.31
C THR A 143 10.48 25.13 -11.09
N ALA A 144 9.28 24.60 -10.89
CA ALA A 144 8.41 25.00 -9.78
C ALA A 144 7.74 23.78 -9.13
N MET A 145 7.52 23.85 -7.81
CA MET A 145 6.79 22.86 -7.01
C MET A 145 7.34 21.44 -7.13
N MET A 146 8.63 21.30 -7.47
CA MET A 146 9.26 19.99 -7.64
C MET A 146 9.29 19.19 -6.33
N GLU A 147 9.42 19.88 -5.20
CA GLU A 147 9.40 19.31 -3.85
C GLU A 147 8.09 18.58 -3.53
N LEU A 148 6.97 18.97 -4.15
CA LEU A 148 5.67 18.34 -3.95
C LEU A 148 5.60 16.95 -4.60
N MET A 149 6.47 16.62 -5.54
CA MET A 149 6.55 15.29 -6.15
C MET A 149 6.98 14.20 -5.17
N LYS A 150 7.44 14.56 -3.97
CA LYS A 150 7.61 13.61 -2.89
C LYS A 150 6.35 12.77 -2.62
N PHE A 151 5.17 13.33 -2.89
CA PHE A 151 3.88 12.68 -2.67
C PHE A 151 3.30 12.03 -3.94
N ASP A 152 4.00 12.06 -5.06
CA ASP A 152 3.51 11.58 -6.35
C ASP A 152 3.17 10.08 -6.38
N GLY A 153 3.82 9.28 -5.56
CA GLY A 153 3.50 7.86 -5.35
C GLY A 153 2.15 7.59 -4.66
N GLY A 154 1.44 8.62 -4.20
CA GLY A 154 0.19 8.49 -3.43
C GLY A 154 -0.90 7.70 -4.17
N GLY A 155 -0.97 7.80 -5.49
CA GLY A 155 -1.95 7.05 -6.29
C GLY A 155 -1.75 5.53 -6.20
N SER A 156 -0.54 5.03 -6.37
CA SER A 156 -0.25 3.59 -6.24
C SER A 156 -0.46 3.09 -4.83
N VAL A 157 -0.14 3.90 -3.84
CA VAL A 157 -0.25 3.51 -2.43
C VAL A 157 -1.71 3.48 -1.97
N SER A 158 -2.58 4.30 -2.56
CA SER A 158 -4.03 4.21 -2.35
C SER A 158 -4.60 2.87 -2.85
N ILE A 159 -4.01 2.29 -3.91
CA ILE A 159 -4.37 0.94 -4.35
C ILE A 159 -3.93 -0.11 -3.33
N PHE A 160 -2.72 0.02 -2.75
CA PHE A 160 -2.26 -0.88 -1.69
C PHE A 160 -3.14 -0.78 -0.44
N PHE A 161 -3.56 0.43 -0.05
CA PHE A 161 -4.54 0.63 1.01
C PHE A 161 -5.83 -0.15 0.75
N LEU A 162 -6.42 0.02 -0.43
CA LEU A 162 -7.66 -0.66 -0.80
C LEU A 162 -7.49 -2.19 -0.77
N ILE A 163 -6.41 -2.69 -1.34
CA ILE A 163 -6.10 -4.11 -1.36
C ILE A 163 -5.88 -4.63 0.05
N TYR A 164 -5.09 -3.94 0.87
CA TYR A 164 -4.83 -4.31 2.25
C TYR A 164 -6.12 -4.34 3.08
N PHE A 165 -7.01 -3.38 2.87
CA PHE A 165 -8.33 -3.36 3.50
C PHE A 165 -9.20 -4.56 3.11
N ILE A 166 -9.18 -4.95 1.82
CA ILE A 166 -9.96 -6.08 1.31
C ILE A 166 -9.48 -7.42 1.90
N ILE A 167 -8.16 -7.60 2.04
CA ILE A 167 -7.57 -8.87 2.49
C ILE A 167 -7.48 -9.00 4.00
N CYS A 168 -7.53 -7.89 4.73
CA CYS A 168 -7.37 -7.95 6.17
C CYS A 168 -8.49 -8.81 6.77
N PRO A 169 -8.20 -10.05 7.22
CA PRO A 169 -9.23 -10.94 7.71
C PRO A 169 -9.88 -10.29 8.92
N LYS A 170 -11.18 -10.20 8.93
CA LYS A 170 -11.96 -9.74 10.09
C LYS A 170 -11.63 -10.50 11.36
N GLU A 171 -11.04 -11.69 11.24
CA GLU A 171 -10.69 -12.61 12.32
C GLU A 171 -9.28 -12.44 12.89
N LEU A 172 -8.32 -11.87 12.12
CA LEU A 172 -6.91 -11.81 12.54
C LEU A 172 -6.63 -10.81 13.68
N TYR A 173 -7.58 -9.92 13.96
CA TYR A 173 -7.45 -8.89 14.98
C TYR A 173 -7.98 -9.29 16.36
N LEU A 174 -8.72 -10.39 16.44
CA LEU A 174 -9.28 -10.87 17.73
C LEU A 174 -8.27 -11.65 18.57
N ASN A 175 -7.16 -12.12 17.99
CA ASN A 175 -6.19 -12.98 18.67
C ASN A 175 -4.87 -12.28 19.08
N LYS A 176 -4.80 -10.96 19.00
CA LYS A 176 -3.63 -10.16 19.41
C LYS A 176 -4.00 -8.99 20.34
N VAL A 177 -4.99 -9.19 21.18
CA VAL A 177 -5.30 -8.33 22.33
C VAL A 177 -5.02 -9.10 23.59
#